data_b425a23bbc632a29b89fc90fa9d93af3
#
_entry.id   b425a23bbc632a29b89fc90fa9d93af3
#
_cell.length_a   1.000
_cell.length_b   1.000
_cell.length_c   1.000
_cell.angle_alpha   90.00
_cell.angle_beta   90.00
_cell.angle_gamma   90.00
#
_symmetry.space_group_name_H-M   'P 1'
#
loop_
_entity.id
_entity.type
_entity.pdbx_description
1 polymer ?
#
loop_
_entity_poly.entity_id
_entity_poly.type
_entity_poly.pdbx_seq_one_letter_code
_entity_poly.pdbx_strand_id
1 'polypeptide(L)'
;MNLIQVESTDSTNLEAERILLSDKANTPFVVLTNEQLNGRGQGNHKWLSEKGLNITCSFVVSPLIDSVHQFHLTAMASVSILETVSSFLHDSSTVKIKWTNDVYVGSNKIAGILIKNKILNNKITSSIIGIGLNVNQTIFPEDVPNPTSLQLETNQEMNVKSVFSTLCDRFEANYAIMLTNPKKLAEEYRANLFMLNRPYKYTVNGKEEIRAIRDVNDFGEMIW
;
A
#
# COMPACT_ATOMS: atom_id res chain seq x y z
N MET A 1 -12.17 3.26 -12.70
CA MET A 1 -11.10 2.29 -13.10
C MET A 1 -11.70 0.95 -13.48
N ASN A 2 -11.16 0.22 -14.49
CA ASN A 2 -11.68 -1.10 -14.87
C ASN A 2 -11.28 -2.16 -13.83
N LEU A 3 -12.27 -2.94 -13.31
CA LEU A 3 -12.04 -4.01 -12.34
C LEU A 3 -11.93 -5.36 -13.07
N ILE A 4 -10.83 -6.07 -12.81
CA ILE A 4 -10.59 -7.44 -13.25
C ILE A 4 -10.54 -8.32 -12.00
N GLN A 5 -11.60 -9.11 -11.79
CA GLN A 5 -11.69 -10.00 -10.65
C GLN A 5 -11.31 -11.41 -11.06
N VAL A 6 -10.41 -12.04 -10.28
CA VAL A 6 -10.03 -13.44 -10.42
C VAL A 6 -10.29 -14.17 -9.11
N GLU A 7 -10.70 -15.43 -9.18
CA GLU A 7 -11.03 -16.21 -7.97
C GLU A 7 -9.77 -16.52 -7.16
N SER A 8 -8.70 -16.96 -7.83
CA SER A 8 -7.42 -17.30 -7.21
C SER A 8 -6.28 -17.01 -8.16
N THR A 9 -5.15 -16.53 -7.62
CA THR A 9 -3.91 -16.34 -8.38
C THR A 9 -2.70 -16.56 -7.46
N ASP A 10 -1.53 -16.74 -8.05
CA ASP A 10 -0.26 -16.79 -7.31
C ASP A 10 0.04 -15.42 -6.65
N SER A 11 -0.08 -14.35 -7.42
CA SER A 11 0.08 -12.97 -6.94
C SER A 11 -0.66 -12.00 -7.87
N THR A 12 -1.40 -11.05 -7.29
CA THR A 12 -2.11 -10.01 -8.06
C THR A 12 -1.15 -9.13 -8.86
N ASN A 13 0.08 -8.89 -8.37
CA ASN A 13 1.11 -8.18 -9.13
C ASN A 13 1.55 -8.96 -10.37
N LEU A 14 1.73 -10.28 -10.25
CA LEU A 14 2.09 -11.12 -11.39
C LEU A 14 0.93 -11.25 -12.37
N GLU A 15 -0.29 -11.36 -11.88
CA GLU A 15 -1.48 -11.38 -12.74
C GLU A 15 -1.65 -10.08 -13.52
N ALA A 16 -1.49 -8.95 -12.86
CA ALA A 16 -1.49 -7.63 -13.48
C ALA A 16 -0.41 -7.52 -14.58
N GLU A 17 0.78 -8.08 -14.34
CA GLU A 17 1.85 -8.11 -15.33
C GLU A 17 1.48 -8.99 -16.55
N ARG A 18 0.89 -10.17 -16.33
CA ARG A 18 0.40 -11.05 -17.42
C ARG A 18 -0.65 -10.34 -18.28
N ILE A 19 -1.55 -9.60 -17.64
CA ILE A 19 -2.59 -8.84 -18.35
C ILE A 19 -1.98 -7.72 -19.19
N LEU A 20 -1.03 -6.95 -18.62
CA LEU A 20 -0.30 -5.91 -19.35
C LEU A 20 0.47 -6.44 -20.56
N LEU A 21 1.12 -7.61 -20.43
CA LEU A 21 1.90 -8.22 -21.51
C LEU A 21 1.02 -8.83 -22.62
N SER A 22 -0.23 -9.14 -22.31
CA SER A 22 -1.16 -9.77 -23.26
C SER A 22 -2.06 -8.76 -23.99
N ASP A 23 -1.89 -7.46 -23.74
CA ASP A 23 -2.72 -6.37 -24.28
C ASP A 23 -4.23 -6.55 -24.03
N LYS A 24 -4.60 -7.35 -22.98
CA LYS A 24 -6.00 -7.65 -22.68
C LYS A 24 -6.74 -6.53 -21.95
N ALA A 25 -6.03 -5.56 -21.41
CA ALA A 25 -6.63 -4.42 -20.72
C ALA A 25 -5.84 -3.14 -20.93
N ASN A 26 -6.58 -2.05 -21.14
CA ASN A 26 -6.01 -0.70 -21.18
C ASN A 26 -5.88 -0.17 -19.73
N THR A 27 -4.80 0.54 -19.47
CA THR A 27 -4.62 1.26 -18.20
C THR A 27 -5.51 2.51 -18.15
N PRO A 28 -6.05 2.89 -16.96
CA PRO A 28 -5.87 2.23 -15.66
C PRO A 28 -6.86 1.07 -15.44
N PHE A 29 -6.39 0.02 -14.73
CA PHE A 29 -7.23 -1.08 -14.26
C PHE A 29 -6.77 -1.56 -12.88
N VAL A 30 -7.62 -2.36 -12.19
CA VAL A 30 -7.27 -3.02 -10.94
C VAL A 30 -7.58 -4.51 -11.02
N VAL A 31 -6.63 -5.34 -10.57
CA VAL A 31 -6.81 -6.78 -10.37
C VAL A 31 -7.16 -7.01 -8.90
N LEU A 32 -8.24 -7.73 -8.64
CA LEU A 32 -8.67 -8.15 -7.30
C LEU A 32 -8.77 -9.67 -7.27
N THR A 33 -8.33 -10.30 -6.18
CA THR A 33 -8.50 -11.74 -5.98
C THR A 33 -9.11 -12.06 -4.62
N ASN A 34 -9.89 -13.15 -4.55
CA ASN A 34 -10.36 -13.69 -3.29
C ASN A 34 -9.26 -14.51 -2.58
N GLU A 35 -8.32 -15.08 -3.34
CA GLU A 35 -7.28 -15.94 -2.80
C GLU A 35 -5.94 -15.70 -3.51
N GLN A 36 -4.91 -15.40 -2.72
CA GLN A 36 -3.54 -15.24 -3.22
C GLN A 36 -2.65 -16.34 -2.65
N LEU A 37 -2.16 -17.23 -3.52
CA LEU A 37 -1.46 -18.44 -3.12
C LEU A 37 0.01 -18.22 -2.75
N ASN A 38 0.64 -17.19 -3.34
CA ASN A 38 2.06 -16.90 -3.12
C ASN A 38 2.26 -15.38 -3.08
N GLY A 39 1.57 -14.72 -2.15
CA GLY A 39 1.65 -13.29 -1.96
C GLY A 39 3.06 -12.82 -1.64
N ARG A 40 3.47 -11.71 -2.26
CA ARG A 40 4.81 -11.12 -2.14
C ARG A 40 4.77 -9.81 -1.39
N GLY A 41 5.75 -9.64 -0.49
CA GLY A 41 6.08 -8.38 0.14
C GLY A 41 7.40 -7.82 -0.40
N GLN A 42 7.93 -6.79 0.26
CA GLN A 42 9.22 -6.20 -0.09
C GLN A 42 10.39 -7.16 0.20
N GLY A 43 11.36 -7.23 -0.68
CA GLY A 43 12.51 -8.16 -0.56
C GLY A 43 12.05 -9.61 -0.64
N ASN A 44 12.38 -10.41 0.38
CA ASN A 44 12.03 -11.82 0.47
C ASN A 44 10.80 -12.10 1.35
N HIS A 45 10.11 -11.05 1.83
CA HIS A 45 8.93 -11.22 2.67
C HIS A 45 7.72 -11.70 1.86
N LYS A 46 6.88 -12.49 2.52
CA LYS A 46 5.59 -12.91 1.96
C LYS A 46 4.46 -12.06 2.50
N TRP A 47 3.41 -11.89 1.71
CA TRP A 47 2.13 -11.39 2.16
C TRP A 47 1.17 -12.57 2.33
N LEU A 48 0.79 -12.86 3.58
CA LEU A 48 -0.12 -13.96 3.90
C LEU A 48 -1.53 -13.39 4.11
N SER A 49 -2.51 -14.01 3.49
CA SER A 49 -3.90 -13.56 3.53
C SER A 49 -4.83 -14.75 3.45
N GLU A 50 -5.76 -14.85 4.38
CA GLU A 50 -6.81 -15.86 4.32
C GLU A 50 -7.84 -15.53 3.24
N LYS A 51 -8.33 -16.58 2.57
CA LYS A 51 -9.27 -16.47 1.46
C LYS A 51 -10.53 -15.69 1.85
N GLY A 52 -10.82 -14.63 1.08
CA GLY A 52 -12.05 -13.84 1.20
C GLY A 52 -12.12 -12.90 2.40
N LEU A 53 -11.15 -12.93 3.32
CA LEU A 53 -11.18 -12.10 4.54
C LEU A 53 -10.54 -10.71 4.35
N ASN A 54 -9.69 -10.55 3.35
CA ASN A 54 -8.87 -9.35 3.17
C ASN A 54 -8.97 -8.82 1.74
N ILE A 55 -8.40 -7.64 1.51
CA ILE A 55 -8.20 -7.12 0.17
C ILE A 55 -6.79 -7.46 -0.26
N THR A 56 -6.68 -8.20 -1.37
CA THR A 56 -5.44 -8.39 -2.12
C THR A 56 -5.68 -7.96 -3.55
N CYS A 57 -5.11 -6.81 -3.91
CA CYS A 57 -5.33 -6.22 -5.22
C CYS A 57 -4.06 -5.58 -5.79
N SER A 58 -4.06 -5.30 -7.08
CA SER A 58 -2.99 -4.56 -7.77
C SER A 58 -3.59 -3.55 -8.72
N PHE A 59 -3.36 -2.27 -8.44
CA PHE A 59 -3.70 -1.18 -9.34
C PHE A 59 -2.62 -1.03 -10.41
N VAL A 60 -3.03 -0.81 -11.64
CA VAL A 60 -2.13 -0.60 -12.78
C VAL A 60 -2.42 0.74 -13.42
N VAL A 61 -1.38 1.57 -13.46
CA VAL A 61 -1.46 2.95 -13.99
C VAL A 61 -0.29 3.25 -14.92
N SER A 62 -0.45 4.25 -15.79
CA SER A 62 0.59 4.76 -16.69
C SER A 62 0.84 6.26 -16.41
N PRO A 63 1.62 6.60 -15.37
CA PRO A 63 1.72 7.97 -14.89
C PRO A 63 2.58 8.88 -15.78
N LEU A 64 3.49 8.30 -16.57
CA LEU A 64 4.43 9.03 -17.46
C LEU A 64 5.28 10.10 -16.75
N ILE A 65 5.56 9.90 -15.45
CA ILE A 65 6.41 10.77 -14.64
C ILE A 65 7.88 10.37 -14.76
N ASP A 66 8.81 11.27 -14.40
CA ASP A 66 10.23 10.96 -14.29
C ASP A 66 10.50 9.89 -13.23
N SER A 67 11.39 8.94 -13.53
CA SER A 67 11.67 7.81 -12.62
C SER A 67 12.29 8.24 -11.30
N VAL A 68 12.95 9.41 -11.25
CA VAL A 68 13.45 9.99 -10.01
C VAL A 68 12.33 10.32 -9.02
N HIS A 69 11.11 10.53 -9.51
CA HIS A 69 9.92 10.82 -8.71
C HIS A 69 9.06 9.59 -8.38
N GLN A 70 9.63 8.39 -8.47
CA GLN A 70 8.91 7.15 -8.17
C GLN A 70 8.28 7.12 -6.75
N PHE A 71 8.85 7.86 -5.81
CA PHE A 71 8.32 7.96 -4.44
C PHE A 71 6.91 8.58 -4.40
N HIS A 72 6.54 9.42 -5.37
CA HIS A 72 5.17 9.96 -5.44
C HIS A 72 4.11 8.85 -5.56
N LEU A 73 4.42 7.73 -6.21
CA LEU A 73 3.53 6.56 -6.29
C LEU A 73 3.37 5.89 -4.92
N THR A 74 4.46 5.79 -4.15
CA THR A 74 4.42 5.24 -2.79
C THR A 74 3.61 6.15 -1.86
N ALA A 75 3.86 7.46 -1.89
CA ALA A 75 3.14 8.42 -1.09
C ALA A 75 1.63 8.41 -1.42
N MET A 76 1.28 8.42 -2.70
CA MET A 76 -0.10 8.34 -3.19
C MET A 76 -0.81 7.08 -2.69
N ALA A 77 -0.20 5.90 -2.86
CA ALA A 77 -0.79 4.64 -2.43
C ALA A 77 -0.93 4.56 -0.91
N SER A 78 0.09 5.02 -0.16
CA SER A 78 0.07 5.04 1.30
C SER A 78 -1.02 5.95 1.85
N VAL A 79 -1.17 7.16 1.29
CA VAL A 79 -2.24 8.10 1.68
C VAL A 79 -3.61 7.53 1.33
N SER A 80 -3.77 6.88 0.18
CA SER A 80 -5.04 6.25 -0.21
C SER A 80 -5.47 5.15 0.79
N ILE A 81 -4.53 4.33 1.26
CA ILE A 81 -4.81 3.30 2.27
C ILE A 81 -5.08 3.96 3.63
N LEU A 82 -4.29 4.95 4.03
CA LEU A 82 -4.47 5.70 5.28
C LEU A 82 -5.88 6.30 5.35
N GLU A 83 -6.32 7.00 4.32
CA GLU A 83 -7.67 7.60 4.23
C GLU A 83 -8.76 6.53 4.25
N THR A 84 -8.53 5.39 3.56
CA THR A 84 -9.46 4.26 3.55
C THR A 84 -9.62 3.70 4.95
N VAL A 85 -8.52 3.30 5.61
CA VAL A 85 -8.54 2.73 6.96
C VAL A 85 -9.16 3.73 7.95
N SER A 86 -8.77 5.00 7.88
CA SER A 86 -9.28 6.07 8.75
C SER A 86 -10.80 6.23 8.67
N SER A 87 -11.41 5.98 7.50
CA SER A 87 -12.87 6.11 7.33
C SER A 87 -13.67 5.01 8.02
N PHE A 88 -13.03 3.92 8.45
CA PHE A 88 -13.67 2.79 9.16
C PHE A 88 -13.35 2.76 10.66
N LEU A 89 -12.46 3.62 11.16
CA LEU A 89 -12.09 3.68 12.57
C LEU A 89 -12.73 4.86 13.30
N HIS A 90 -13.05 4.68 14.58
CA HIS A 90 -13.54 5.76 15.44
C HIS A 90 -12.48 6.83 15.71
N ASP A 91 -11.22 6.39 15.92
CA ASP A 91 -10.07 7.29 16.10
C ASP A 91 -9.09 7.14 14.94
N SER A 92 -9.23 7.99 13.95
CA SER A 92 -8.34 8.02 12.80
C SER A 92 -6.92 8.53 13.11
N SER A 93 -6.70 9.17 14.26
CA SER A 93 -5.38 9.68 14.65
C SER A 93 -4.34 8.58 14.87
N THR A 94 -4.81 7.35 15.13
CA THR A 94 -3.97 6.15 15.33
C THR A 94 -3.43 5.57 14.02
N VAL A 95 -4.00 5.93 12.86
CA VAL A 95 -3.55 5.45 11.55
C VAL A 95 -2.30 6.20 11.13
N LYS A 96 -1.22 5.48 10.87
CA LYS A 96 0.09 6.04 10.53
C LYS A 96 0.75 5.27 9.38
N ILE A 97 1.60 5.97 8.63
CA ILE A 97 2.39 5.40 7.56
C ILE A 97 3.77 5.06 8.13
N LYS A 98 4.10 3.78 8.19
CA LYS A 98 5.46 3.36 8.53
C LYS A 98 6.30 3.29 7.28
N TRP A 99 7.33 4.11 7.26
CA TRP A 99 8.27 4.17 6.14
C TRP A 99 8.81 2.75 5.82
N THR A 100 8.81 2.34 4.55
CA THR A 100 8.52 3.12 3.34
C THR A 100 7.07 2.95 2.87
N ASN A 101 6.46 1.79 3.10
CA ASN A 101 5.36 1.22 2.32
C ASN A 101 4.33 0.46 3.16
N ASP A 102 4.31 0.67 4.47
CA ASP A 102 3.37 0.02 5.36
C ASP A 102 2.41 1.01 6.00
N VAL A 103 1.16 0.58 6.26
CA VAL A 103 0.20 1.36 7.05
C VAL A 103 -0.07 0.62 8.36
N TYR A 104 -0.07 1.38 9.44
CA TYR A 104 -0.21 0.91 10.81
C TYR A 104 -1.44 1.54 11.47
N VAL A 105 -2.04 0.80 12.41
CA VAL A 105 -2.97 1.32 13.42
C VAL A 105 -2.29 1.14 14.76
N GLY A 106 -2.04 2.24 15.48
CA GLY A 106 -1.18 2.19 16.66
C GLY A 106 0.21 1.66 16.32
N SER A 107 0.58 0.50 16.89
CA SER A 107 1.85 -0.19 16.62
C SER A 107 1.72 -1.40 15.72
N ASN A 108 0.53 -1.66 15.16
CA ASN A 108 0.23 -2.89 14.43
C ASN A 108 0.04 -2.64 12.94
N LYS A 109 0.58 -3.53 12.11
CA LYS A 109 0.52 -3.42 10.66
C LYS A 109 -0.85 -3.88 10.14
N ILE A 110 -1.55 -2.99 9.44
CA ILE A 110 -2.83 -3.29 8.81
C ILE A 110 -2.73 -3.47 7.30
N ALA A 111 -1.77 -2.80 6.65
CA ALA A 111 -1.60 -2.91 5.19
C ALA A 111 -0.13 -2.82 4.78
N GLY A 112 0.16 -3.35 3.59
CA GLY A 112 1.46 -3.24 2.92
C GLY A 112 1.31 -2.97 1.44
N ILE A 113 2.30 -2.28 0.86
CA ILE A 113 2.35 -1.88 -0.54
C ILE A 113 3.58 -2.49 -1.21
N LEU A 114 3.40 -2.99 -2.44
CA LEU A 114 4.50 -3.48 -3.25
C LEU A 114 4.39 -2.93 -4.67
N ILE A 115 5.29 -2.01 -5.03
CA ILE A 115 5.28 -1.33 -6.33
C ILE A 115 6.33 -1.94 -7.27
N LYS A 116 5.92 -2.19 -8.52
CA LYS A 116 6.79 -2.57 -9.62
C LYS A 116 6.62 -1.58 -10.77
N ASN A 117 7.68 -0.83 -11.09
CA ASN A 117 7.68 0.16 -12.16
C ASN A 117 8.34 -0.39 -13.42
N LYS A 118 7.76 -0.08 -14.59
CA LYS A 118 8.42 -0.21 -15.89
C LYS A 118 8.93 1.17 -16.31
N ILE A 119 10.25 1.26 -16.49
CA ILE A 119 10.92 2.52 -16.85
C ILE A 119 11.42 2.41 -18.28
N LEU A 120 11.11 3.43 -19.10
CA LEU A 120 11.63 3.59 -20.45
C LEU A 120 12.00 5.07 -20.65
N ASN A 121 13.21 5.34 -21.13
CA ASN A 121 13.72 6.70 -21.36
C ASN A 121 13.54 7.62 -20.11
N ASN A 122 13.92 7.13 -18.94
CA ASN A 122 13.80 7.81 -17.64
C ASN A 122 12.35 8.16 -17.20
N LYS A 123 11.35 7.64 -17.90
CA LYS A 123 9.92 7.78 -17.51
C LYS A 123 9.36 6.47 -16.99
N ILE A 124 8.52 6.57 -15.96
CA ILE A 124 7.69 5.44 -15.52
C ILE A 124 6.52 5.32 -16.49
N THR A 125 6.58 4.33 -17.40
CA THR A 125 5.59 4.11 -18.44
C THR A 125 4.41 3.27 -17.94
N SER A 126 4.65 2.40 -16.97
CA SER A 126 3.59 1.71 -16.22
C SER A 126 4.04 1.41 -14.81
N SER A 127 3.09 1.36 -13.88
CA SER A 127 3.32 0.99 -12.49
C SER A 127 2.25 -0.01 -12.05
N ILE A 128 2.68 -1.11 -11.45
CA ILE A 128 1.84 -2.09 -10.79
C ILE A 128 1.98 -1.86 -9.29
N ILE A 129 0.89 -1.46 -8.64
CA ILE A 129 0.84 -1.08 -7.23
C ILE A 129 0.02 -2.13 -6.49
N GLY A 130 0.70 -3.14 -5.94
CA GLY A 130 0.09 -4.17 -5.11
C GLY A 130 -0.24 -3.64 -3.73
N ILE A 131 -1.45 -3.92 -3.27
CA ILE A 131 -1.95 -3.56 -1.95
C ILE A 131 -2.51 -4.81 -1.29
N GLY A 132 -1.98 -5.12 -0.10
CA GLY A 132 -2.58 -6.02 0.85
C GLY A 132 -3.15 -5.23 2.02
N LEU A 133 -4.45 -5.35 2.30
CA LEU A 133 -5.12 -4.69 3.41
C LEU A 133 -5.90 -5.73 4.21
N ASN A 134 -5.55 -5.87 5.48
CA ASN A 134 -6.23 -6.79 6.39
C ASN A 134 -7.59 -6.19 6.80
N VAL A 135 -8.67 -6.91 6.48
CA VAL A 135 -10.05 -6.46 6.76
C VAL A 135 -10.68 -7.27 7.87
N ASN A 136 -10.91 -8.56 7.66
CA ASN A 136 -11.63 -9.42 8.62
C ASN A 136 -10.78 -10.57 9.18
N GLN A 137 -9.51 -10.68 8.80
CA GLN A 137 -8.63 -11.68 9.38
C GLN A 137 -8.32 -11.38 10.84
N THR A 138 -8.58 -12.32 11.73
CA THR A 138 -8.35 -12.18 13.18
C THR A 138 -7.25 -13.09 13.69
N ILE A 139 -6.86 -14.11 12.92
CA ILE A 139 -5.81 -15.07 13.26
C ILE A 139 -4.69 -14.90 12.24
N PHE A 140 -3.49 -14.66 12.72
CA PHE A 140 -2.29 -14.49 11.90
C PHE A 140 -1.22 -15.51 12.32
N PRO A 141 -0.36 -15.98 11.39
CA PRO A 141 0.79 -16.81 11.75
C PRO A 141 1.72 -16.11 12.75
N GLU A 142 2.33 -16.86 13.63
CA GLU A 142 3.18 -16.35 14.73
C GLU A 142 4.44 -15.60 14.23
N ASP A 143 4.89 -15.91 13.01
CA ASP A 143 6.04 -15.25 12.38
C ASP A 143 5.70 -13.91 11.70
N VAL A 144 4.41 -13.52 11.65
CA VAL A 144 4.01 -12.20 11.14
C VAL A 144 4.12 -11.16 12.26
N PRO A 145 5.01 -10.17 12.14
CA PRO A 145 5.21 -9.20 13.21
C PRO A 145 4.05 -8.21 13.32
N ASN A 146 3.47 -8.13 14.50
CA ASN A 146 2.45 -7.12 14.89
C ASN A 146 1.35 -6.91 13.86
N PRO A 147 0.63 -7.95 13.40
CA PRO A 147 -0.47 -7.77 12.46
C PRO A 147 -1.73 -7.27 13.16
N THR A 148 -2.56 -6.54 12.42
CA THR A 148 -3.93 -6.21 12.81
C THR A 148 -4.84 -6.18 11.58
N SER A 149 -6.15 -6.02 11.81
CA SER A 149 -7.17 -5.90 10.77
C SER A 149 -8.24 -4.90 11.19
N LEU A 150 -9.07 -4.44 10.26
CA LEU A 150 -10.21 -3.57 10.61
C LEU A 150 -11.13 -4.23 11.63
N GLN A 151 -11.39 -5.53 11.50
CA GLN A 151 -12.21 -6.27 12.46
C GLN A 151 -11.62 -6.29 13.87
N LEU A 152 -10.30 -6.48 14.00
CA LEU A 152 -9.63 -6.44 15.30
C LEU A 152 -9.66 -5.04 15.94
N GLU A 153 -9.52 -3.99 15.14
CA GLU A 153 -9.50 -2.61 15.62
C GLU A 153 -10.91 -2.07 15.97
N THR A 154 -11.95 -2.61 15.35
CA THR A 154 -13.34 -2.13 15.54
C THR A 154 -14.22 -3.09 16.34
N ASN A 155 -13.78 -4.35 16.52
CA ASN A 155 -14.58 -5.46 17.04
C ASN A 155 -15.85 -5.72 16.18
N GLN A 156 -15.82 -5.38 14.89
CA GLN A 156 -16.94 -5.57 13.96
C GLN A 156 -16.45 -6.15 12.64
N GLU A 157 -17.21 -7.12 12.10
CA GLU A 157 -16.96 -7.64 10.76
C GLU A 157 -17.32 -6.58 9.71
N MET A 158 -16.42 -6.37 8.76
CA MET A 158 -16.58 -5.38 7.69
C MET A 158 -17.06 -6.03 6.40
N ASN A 159 -17.86 -5.30 5.64
CA ASN A 159 -18.12 -5.69 4.25
C ASN A 159 -16.87 -5.42 3.39
N VAL A 160 -16.13 -6.48 3.02
CA VAL A 160 -14.88 -6.37 2.25
C VAL A 160 -15.07 -5.62 0.94
N LYS A 161 -16.22 -5.78 0.27
CA LYS A 161 -16.53 -5.07 -0.98
C LYS A 161 -16.69 -3.56 -0.76
N SER A 162 -17.30 -3.16 0.36
CA SER A 162 -17.42 -1.73 0.72
C SER A 162 -16.06 -1.11 1.02
N VAL A 163 -15.19 -1.82 1.75
CA VAL A 163 -13.81 -1.37 2.02
C VAL A 163 -13.03 -1.25 0.71
N PHE A 164 -13.15 -2.23 -0.18
CA PHE A 164 -12.50 -2.19 -1.50
C PHE A 164 -13.01 -1.03 -2.37
N SER A 165 -14.31 -0.78 -2.39
CA SER A 165 -14.88 0.37 -3.12
C SER A 165 -14.31 1.70 -2.61
N THR A 166 -14.26 1.88 -1.27
CA THR A 166 -13.65 3.07 -0.67
C THR A 166 -12.17 3.20 -1.04
N LEU A 167 -11.42 2.09 -1.05
CA LEU A 167 -10.01 2.10 -1.48
C LEU A 167 -9.87 2.53 -2.94
N CYS A 168 -10.73 2.05 -3.83
CA CYS A 168 -10.72 2.45 -5.24
C CYS A 168 -10.99 3.95 -5.39
N ASP A 169 -12.00 4.47 -4.70
CA ASP A 169 -12.36 5.90 -4.76
C ASP A 169 -11.21 6.79 -4.27
N ARG A 170 -10.58 6.41 -3.14
CA ARG A 170 -9.42 7.14 -2.60
C ARG A 170 -8.21 7.05 -3.53
N PHE A 171 -7.95 5.86 -4.07
CA PHE A 171 -6.85 5.67 -5.01
C PHE A 171 -7.02 6.51 -6.28
N GLU A 172 -8.21 6.52 -6.89
CA GLU A 172 -8.48 7.34 -8.08
C GLU A 172 -8.35 8.83 -7.81
N ALA A 173 -8.90 9.32 -6.69
CA ALA A 173 -8.78 10.71 -6.29
C ALA A 173 -7.32 11.12 -6.06
N ASN A 174 -6.57 10.32 -5.31
CA ASN A 174 -5.17 10.60 -5.00
C ASN A 174 -4.25 10.42 -6.22
N TYR A 175 -4.57 9.52 -7.14
CA TYR A 175 -3.85 9.42 -8.41
C TYR A 175 -4.00 10.69 -9.25
N ALA A 176 -5.21 11.26 -9.34
CA ALA A 176 -5.43 12.55 -10.01
C ALA A 176 -4.66 13.69 -9.33
N ILE A 177 -4.63 13.72 -8.00
CA ILE A 177 -3.83 14.70 -7.23
C ILE A 177 -2.34 14.50 -7.51
N MET A 178 -1.84 13.26 -7.51
CA MET A 178 -0.43 12.97 -7.79
C MET A 178 0.03 13.51 -9.14
N LEU A 179 -0.82 13.43 -10.16
CA LEU A 179 -0.50 13.93 -11.50
C LEU A 179 -0.49 15.47 -11.61
N THR A 180 -1.22 16.16 -10.73
CA THR A 180 -1.39 17.63 -10.80
C THR A 180 -0.67 18.37 -9.68
N ASN A 181 -0.63 17.81 -8.48
CA ASN A 181 -0.02 18.39 -7.29
C ASN A 181 0.59 17.31 -6.38
N PRO A 182 1.68 16.64 -6.80
CA PRO A 182 2.31 15.57 -6.02
C PRO A 182 2.82 16.02 -4.65
N LYS A 183 3.17 17.29 -4.49
CA LYS A 183 3.64 17.86 -3.21
C LYS A 183 2.60 17.69 -2.10
N LYS A 184 1.32 17.90 -2.40
CA LYS A 184 0.24 17.73 -1.43
C LYS A 184 0.26 16.33 -0.81
N LEU A 185 0.40 15.28 -1.62
CA LEU A 185 0.44 13.90 -1.12
C LEU A 185 1.73 13.59 -0.37
N ALA A 186 2.85 14.17 -0.78
CA ALA A 186 4.10 14.03 -0.06
C ALA A 186 4.03 14.69 1.33
N GLU A 187 3.40 15.85 1.44
CA GLU A 187 3.13 16.52 2.72
C GLU A 187 2.20 15.71 3.61
N GLU A 188 1.12 15.16 3.05
CA GLU A 188 0.19 14.29 3.77
C GLU A 188 0.87 13.00 4.27
N TYR A 189 1.71 12.38 3.43
CA TYR A 189 2.53 11.22 3.81
C TYR A 189 3.43 11.56 5.00
N ARG A 190 4.17 12.69 4.94
CA ARG A 190 5.08 13.14 6.00
C ARG A 190 4.36 13.44 7.30
N ALA A 191 3.22 14.14 7.24
CA ALA A 191 2.42 14.49 8.42
C ALA A 191 1.90 13.25 9.17
N ASN A 192 1.75 12.12 8.47
CA ASN A 192 1.23 10.88 9.02
C ASN A 192 2.30 9.81 9.24
N LEU A 193 3.59 10.18 9.25
CA LEU A 193 4.67 9.21 9.51
C LEU A 193 4.56 8.62 10.92
N PHE A 194 4.71 7.30 10.97
CA PHE A 194 4.83 6.56 12.23
C PHE A 194 6.11 6.97 12.97
N MET A 195 5.98 7.30 14.25
CA MET A 195 7.08 7.73 15.12
C MET A 195 7.84 8.97 14.61
N LEU A 196 7.21 9.84 13.84
CA LEU A 196 7.80 11.13 13.44
C LEU A 196 8.27 11.92 14.68
N ASN A 197 9.51 12.38 14.67
CA ASN A 197 10.16 13.11 15.76
C ASN A 197 10.23 12.36 17.10
N ARG A 198 10.03 11.05 17.11
CA ARG A 198 10.13 10.20 18.32
C ARG A 198 11.24 9.18 18.17
N PRO A 199 12.04 8.93 19.23
CA PRO A 199 13.01 7.85 19.20
C PRO A 199 12.33 6.48 18.98
N TYR A 200 12.83 5.72 18.01
CA TYR A 200 12.35 4.37 17.73
C TYR A 200 13.53 3.51 17.24
N LYS A 201 13.41 2.20 17.40
CA LYS A 201 14.44 1.24 17.05
C LYS A 201 14.35 0.88 15.57
N TYR A 202 15.40 1.19 14.82
CA TYR A 202 15.52 0.90 13.38
C TYR A 202 16.71 -0.02 13.12
N THR A 203 16.64 -0.81 12.05
CA THR A 203 17.80 -1.55 11.53
C THR A 203 18.42 -0.71 10.41
N VAL A 204 19.60 -0.19 10.68
CA VAL A 204 20.36 0.64 9.73
C VAL A 204 21.68 -0.10 9.39
N ASN A 205 21.90 -0.43 8.12
CA ASN A 205 23.07 -1.19 7.66
C ASN A 205 23.30 -2.50 8.46
N GLY A 206 22.20 -3.20 8.79
CA GLY A 206 22.23 -4.47 9.53
C GLY A 206 22.48 -4.33 11.04
N LYS A 207 22.52 -3.10 11.58
CA LYS A 207 22.65 -2.83 13.02
C LYS A 207 21.38 -2.16 13.56
N GLU A 208 20.99 -2.56 14.77
CA GLU A 208 19.90 -1.90 15.49
C GLU A 208 20.37 -0.58 16.08
N GLU A 209 19.70 0.50 15.76
CA GLU A 209 19.97 1.84 16.25
C GLU A 209 18.68 2.54 16.68
N ILE A 210 18.75 3.32 17.76
CA ILE A 210 17.65 4.18 18.17
C ILE A 210 17.84 5.53 17.47
N ARG A 211 16.93 5.87 16.57
CA ARG A 211 16.92 7.14 15.82
C ARG A 211 15.51 7.74 15.82
N ALA A 212 15.41 9.03 15.45
CA ALA A 212 14.13 9.68 15.24
C ALA A 212 14.05 10.15 13.79
N ILE A 213 13.06 9.68 13.05
CA ILE A 213 12.76 10.22 11.71
C ILE A 213 12.37 11.69 11.88
N ARG A 214 13.07 12.58 11.17
CA ARG A 214 12.76 14.02 11.14
C ARG A 214 11.91 14.37 9.92
N ASP A 215 12.18 13.72 8.81
CA ASP A 215 11.47 13.95 7.56
C ASP A 215 11.70 12.79 6.57
N VAL A 216 11.03 12.84 5.44
CA VAL A 216 11.29 12.04 4.24
C VAL A 216 11.37 13.01 3.06
N ASN A 217 12.49 12.99 2.32
CA ASN A 217 12.65 13.88 1.17
C ASN A 217 11.78 13.47 -0.03
N ASP A 218 11.80 14.26 -1.10
CA ASP A 218 10.98 14.03 -2.31
C ASP A 218 11.40 12.78 -3.11
N PHE A 219 12.53 12.16 -2.76
CA PHE A 219 13.02 10.90 -3.33
C PHE A 219 12.64 9.69 -2.46
N GLY A 220 12.02 9.91 -1.31
CA GLY A 220 11.61 8.86 -0.38
C GLY A 220 12.71 8.44 0.60
N GLU A 221 13.80 9.19 0.72
CA GLU A 221 14.87 8.91 1.66
C GLU A 221 14.54 9.49 3.04
N MET A 222 14.79 8.68 4.10
CA MET A 222 14.62 9.13 5.47
C MET A 222 15.68 10.16 5.87
N ILE A 223 15.23 11.22 6.53
CA ILE A 223 16.06 12.21 7.20
C ILE A 223 15.97 11.98 8.72
N TRP A 224 17.13 11.75 9.32
CA TRP A 224 17.28 11.45 10.76
C TRP A 224 17.50 12.69 11.61
#